data_0846ce7c89cd517c3678c206babc9289
#
_entry.id   0846ce7c89cd517c3678c206babc9289
#
_cell.length_a   1.000
_cell.length_b   1.000
_cell.length_c   1.000
_cell.angle_alpha   90.00
_cell.angle_beta   90.00
_cell.angle_gamma   90.00
#
_symmetry.space_group_name_H-M   'P 1'
#
loop_
_entity.id
_entity.type
_entity.pdbx_description
1 polymer ?
#
loop_
_entity_poly.entity_id
_entity_poly.type
_entity_poly.pdbx_seq_one_letter_code
_entity_poly.pdbx_strand_id
1 'polypeptide(L)'
;MATGNDTGIDSPSAAVARSLHQQQLMSHSKPLKTIDAEFACIESPIMDYLHELREQFAGLDAGEVADYIPELAKASSESFGIAVATTEGHVYEVGDSRHEFTIQSISKPFVYGLALEDNGRTDVLNKIGVEPTGDAFNSISLD
;
A
#
# COMPACT_ATOMS: atom_id res chain seq x y z
N MET A 1 -46.20 -18.42 14.09
CA MET A 1 -45.65 -19.52 13.29
C MET A 1 -45.43 -19.02 11.88
N ALA A 2 -44.18 -18.82 11.49
CA ALA A 2 -43.60 -19.03 10.17
C ALA A 2 -42.23 -18.34 10.14
N THR A 3 -41.23 -19.16 10.35
CA THR A 3 -39.81 -18.82 10.23
C THR A 3 -39.46 -18.85 8.75
N GLY A 4 -39.15 -17.70 8.18
CA GLY A 4 -38.54 -17.61 6.84
C GLY A 4 -37.02 -17.54 6.94
N ASN A 5 -36.34 -18.65 6.75
CA ASN A 5 -34.91 -18.71 6.47
C ASN A 5 -34.69 -18.20 5.05
N ASP A 6 -34.20 -16.99 4.90
CA ASP A 6 -33.64 -16.50 3.64
C ASP A 6 -32.14 -16.81 3.64
N THR A 7 -31.80 -18.00 3.16
CA THR A 7 -30.42 -18.36 2.79
C THR A 7 -30.16 -17.79 1.41
N GLY A 8 -29.61 -16.56 1.37
CA GLY A 8 -29.10 -15.96 0.14
C GLY A 8 -28.00 -16.83 -0.47
N ILE A 9 -28.40 -17.75 -1.34
CA ILE A 9 -27.48 -18.54 -2.17
C ILE A 9 -27.05 -17.61 -3.31
N ASP A 10 -25.81 -17.14 -3.25
CA ASP A 10 -25.16 -16.44 -4.37
C ASP A 10 -25.36 -17.27 -5.65
N SER A 11 -25.96 -16.67 -6.67
CA SER A 11 -26.20 -17.37 -7.92
C SER A 11 -24.86 -17.75 -8.56
N PRO A 12 -24.74 -18.95 -9.16
CA PRO A 12 -23.52 -19.39 -9.86
C PRO A 12 -23.01 -18.39 -10.91
N SER A 13 -23.89 -17.56 -11.45
CA SER A 13 -23.59 -16.49 -12.40
C SER A 13 -22.74 -15.36 -11.79
N ALA A 14 -22.98 -14.99 -10.54
CA ALA A 14 -22.23 -13.94 -9.88
C ALA A 14 -20.78 -14.36 -9.55
N ALA A 15 -20.59 -15.63 -9.18
CA ALA A 15 -19.26 -16.18 -8.91
C ALA A 15 -18.41 -16.28 -10.20
N VAL A 16 -19.01 -16.67 -11.33
CA VAL A 16 -18.35 -16.71 -12.63
C VAL A 16 -18.00 -15.30 -13.11
N ALA A 17 -18.89 -14.33 -12.93
CA ALA A 17 -18.65 -12.93 -13.31
C ALA A 17 -17.48 -12.32 -12.50
N ARG A 18 -17.40 -12.60 -11.19
CA ARG A 18 -16.26 -12.16 -10.33
C ARG A 18 -14.96 -12.82 -10.78
N SER A 19 -14.97 -14.11 -11.11
CA SER A 19 -13.78 -14.82 -11.58
C SER A 19 -13.25 -14.27 -12.91
N LEU A 20 -14.13 -13.97 -13.86
CA LEU A 20 -13.77 -13.39 -15.15
C LEU A 20 -13.24 -11.95 -14.99
N HIS A 21 -13.84 -11.14 -14.13
CA HIS A 21 -13.38 -9.80 -13.83
C HIS A 21 -11.98 -9.80 -13.16
N GLN A 22 -11.77 -10.72 -12.22
CA GLN A 22 -10.48 -10.91 -11.56
C GLN A 22 -9.37 -11.36 -12.52
N GLN A 23 -9.69 -12.27 -13.46
CA GLN A 23 -8.77 -12.67 -14.54
C GLN A 23 -8.44 -11.52 -15.49
N GLN A 24 -9.40 -10.66 -15.78
CA GLN A 24 -9.21 -9.51 -16.65
C GLN A 24 -8.33 -8.41 -16.02
N LEU A 25 -8.45 -8.18 -14.70
CA LEU A 25 -7.59 -7.28 -13.94
C LEU A 25 -6.14 -7.78 -13.90
N MET A 26 -5.94 -9.09 -13.70
CA MET A 26 -4.60 -9.71 -13.67
C MET A 26 -3.90 -9.66 -15.04
N SER A 27 -4.65 -9.64 -16.14
CA SER A 27 -4.08 -9.60 -17.51
C SER A 27 -3.58 -8.21 -17.93
N HIS A 28 -3.94 -7.14 -17.21
CA HIS A 28 -3.54 -5.77 -17.53
C HIS A 28 -2.42 -5.22 -16.63
N SER A 29 -2.01 -5.95 -15.60
CA SER A 29 -0.85 -5.57 -14.80
C SER A 29 0.43 -5.87 -15.59
N LYS A 30 1.01 -4.83 -16.21
CA LYS A 30 2.38 -4.93 -16.71
C LYS A 30 3.30 -5.20 -15.52
N PRO A 31 4.22 -6.19 -15.62
CA PRO A 31 5.21 -6.37 -14.57
C PRO A 31 6.04 -5.09 -14.44
N LEU A 32 6.25 -4.66 -13.20
CA LEU A 32 7.17 -3.57 -12.88
C LEU A 32 8.55 -3.92 -13.44
N LYS A 33 9.06 -3.06 -14.31
CA LYS A 33 10.42 -3.21 -14.84
C LYS A 33 11.38 -2.56 -13.85
N THR A 34 12.11 -3.37 -13.11
CA THR A 34 13.28 -2.89 -12.36
C THR A 34 14.35 -2.51 -13.38
N ILE A 35 14.90 -1.34 -13.26
CA ILE A 35 16.10 -0.95 -14.02
C ILE A 35 17.25 -1.67 -13.34
N ASP A 36 17.63 -2.83 -13.89
CA ASP A 36 18.77 -3.60 -13.41
C ASP A 36 20.06 -2.79 -13.53
N ALA A 37 21.04 -3.09 -12.68
CA ALA A 37 22.31 -2.37 -12.57
C ALA A 37 23.12 -2.27 -13.89
N GLU A 38 22.74 -3.01 -14.92
CA GLU A 38 23.33 -2.94 -16.25
C GLU A 38 23.01 -1.63 -17.01
N PHE A 39 21.96 -0.90 -16.60
CA PHE A 39 21.63 0.44 -17.11
C PHE A 39 22.21 1.58 -16.25
N ALA A 40 23.08 1.27 -15.29
CA ALA A 40 23.69 2.23 -14.36
C ALA A 40 24.62 3.28 -15.05
N CYS A 41 24.74 3.27 -16.38
CA CYS A 41 25.47 4.28 -17.14
C CYS A 41 24.58 5.36 -17.79
N ILE A 42 23.27 5.32 -17.62
CA ILE A 42 22.40 6.40 -18.08
C ILE A 42 22.27 7.38 -16.91
N GLU A 43 22.90 8.55 -17.03
CA GLU A 43 22.71 9.67 -16.13
C GLU A 43 21.19 9.94 -16.02
N SER A 44 20.61 9.56 -14.90
CA SER A 44 19.19 9.76 -14.63
C SER A 44 19.05 10.88 -13.60
N PRO A 45 18.52 12.04 -13.97
CA PRO A 45 18.31 13.15 -13.02
C PRO A 45 17.50 12.75 -11.79
N ILE A 46 16.61 11.75 -11.93
CA ILE A 46 15.84 11.20 -10.82
C ILE A 46 16.76 10.45 -9.86
N MET A 47 17.65 9.60 -10.38
CA MET A 47 18.60 8.85 -9.55
C MET A 47 19.56 9.78 -8.82
N ASP A 48 20.10 10.77 -9.53
CA ASP A 48 21.01 11.77 -8.94
C ASP A 48 20.32 12.51 -7.81
N TYR A 49 19.08 12.94 -8.01
CA TYR A 49 18.29 13.61 -6.99
C TYR A 49 17.99 12.70 -5.78
N LEU A 50 17.69 11.42 -5.99
CA LEU A 50 17.45 10.48 -4.90
C LEU A 50 18.73 10.21 -4.09
N HIS A 51 19.89 10.14 -4.76
CA HIS A 51 21.18 10.04 -4.08
C HIS A 51 21.48 11.27 -3.25
N GLU A 52 21.28 12.47 -3.80
CA GLU A 52 21.45 13.74 -3.07
C GLU A 52 20.55 13.82 -1.84
N LEU A 53 19.25 13.47 -1.98
CA LEU A 53 18.34 13.42 -0.85
C LEU A 53 18.80 12.44 0.22
N ARG A 54 19.23 11.24 -0.18
CA ARG A 54 19.71 10.25 0.77
C ARG A 54 20.95 10.74 1.53
N GLU A 55 21.91 11.33 0.84
CA GLU A 55 23.11 11.90 1.46
C GLU A 55 22.76 13.05 2.43
N GLN A 56 21.86 13.93 2.02
CA GLN A 56 21.44 15.07 2.84
C GLN A 56 20.81 14.65 4.17
N PHE A 57 20.05 13.54 4.17
CA PHE A 57 19.28 13.09 5.33
C PHE A 57 19.87 11.86 6.04
N ALA A 58 20.96 11.28 5.55
CA ALA A 58 21.57 10.08 6.13
C ALA A 58 22.04 10.26 7.58
N GLY A 59 22.40 11.48 7.98
CA GLY A 59 22.83 11.80 9.36
C GLY A 59 21.72 12.27 10.28
N LEU A 60 20.44 12.20 9.85
CA LEU A 60 19.31 12.65 10.68
C LEU A 60 18.93 11.54 11.67
N ASP A 61 19.32 11.69 12.93
CA ASP A 61 19.13 10.71 14.01
C ASP A 61 18.25 11.24 15.17
N ALA A 62 17.52 12.33 14.95
CA ALA A 62 16.72 13.00 16.00
C ALA A 62 15.46 12.23 16.43
N GLY A 63 15.17 11.06 15.82
CA GLY A 63 14.03 10.21 16.12
C GLY A 63 14.39 9.01 16.98
N GLU A 64 13.37 8.28 17.40
CA GLU A 64 13.51 6.99 18.09
C GLU A 64 12.76 5.89 17.32
N VAL A 65 13.27 4.66 17.39
CA VAL A 65 12.59 3.50 16.82
C VAL A 65 11.26 3.29 17.55
N ALA A 66 10.19 3.06 16.82
CA ALA A 66 8.89 2.79 17.42
C ALA A 66 8.94 1.47 18.22
N ASP A 67 8.59 1.50 19.51
CA ASP A 67 8.67 0.39 20.44
C ASP A 67 7.31 -0.11 20.96
N TYR A 68 6.22 0.58 20.61
CA TYR A 68 4.85 0.24 21.04
C TYR A 68 4.34 -1.09 20.44
N ILE A 69 4.98 -1.62 19.39
CA ILE A 69 4.79 -2.96 18.85
C ILE A 69 6.15 -3.68 18.85
N PRO A 70 6.26 -4.89 19.47
CA PRO A 70 7.54 -5.58 19.60
C PRO A 70 8.29 -5.82 18.30
N GLU A 71 7.57 -6.03 17.17
CA GLU A 71 8.20 -6.23 15.87
C GLU A 71 8.80 -4.93 15.31
N LEU A 72 8.21 -3.77 15.61
CA LEU A 72 8.77 -2.48 15.21
C LEU A 72 10.04 -2.14 16.00
N ALA A 73 10.09 -2.53 17.28
CA ALA A 73 11.26 -2.32 18.13
C ALA A 73 12.53 -3.04 17.65
N LYS A 74 12.38 -4.03 16.75
CA LYS A 74 13.50 -4.77 16.14
C LYS A 74 14.11 -4.05 14.93
N ALA A 75 13.50 -2.97 14.46
CA ALA A 75 13.99 -2.23 13.31
C ALA A 75 15.34 -1.56 13.62
N SER A 76 16.21 -1.48 12.63
CA SER A 76 17.45 -0.72 12.72
C SER A 76 17.19 0.77 12.50
N SER A 77 17.66 1.63 13.39
CA SER A 77 17.63 3.09 13.21
C SER A 77 18.48 3.57 12.04
N GLU A 78 19.45 2.75 11.61
CA GLU A 78 20.37 3.06 10.51
C GLU A 78 19.80 2.76 9.12
N SER A 79 18.66 2.02 9.05
CA SER A 79 18.07 1.65 7.77
C SER A 79 17.43 2.85 7.10
N PHE A 80 17.94 3.23 5.92
CA PHE A 80 17.40 4.32 5.13
C PHE A 80 17.39 3.98 3.65
N GLY A 81 16.21 3.84 3.09
CA GLY A 81 15.97 3.59 1.68
C GLY A 81 14.91 4.52 1.10
N ILE A 82 15.07 4.86 -0.17
CA ILE A 82 14.08 5.62 -0.93
C ILE A 82 13.75 4.84 -2.19
N ALA A 83 12.46 4.66 -2.47
CA ALA A 83 11.98 4.06 -3.71
C ALA A 83 10.88 4.92 -4.32
N VAL A 84 10.94 5.10 -5.64
CA VAL A 84 9.94 5.82 -6.42
C VAL A 84 9.47 4.93 -7.56
N ALA A 85 8.16 4.70 -7.63
CA ALA A 85 7.53 4.00 -8.75
C ALA A 85 6.69 4.97 -9.55
N THR A 86 6.86 4.98 -10.87
CA THR A 86 6.06 5.80 -11.78
C THR A 86 4.83 5.04 -12.28
N THR A 87 3.83 5.76 -12.76
CA THR A 87 2.63 5.17 -13.38
C THR A 87 2.93 4.38 -14.66
N GLU A 88 4.10 4.60 -15.26
CA GLU A 88 4.60 3.89 -16.44
C GLU A 88 5.31 2.58 -16.08
N GLY A 89 5.49 2.31 -14.77
CA GLY A 89 6.08 1.09 -14.26
C GLY A 89 7.61 1.13 -14.11
N HIS A 90 8.23 2.33 -14.15
CA HIS A 90 9.65 2.47 -13.80
C HIS A 90 9.81 2.55 -12.29
N VAL A 91 10.84 1.91 -11.75
CA VAL A 91 11.19 1.92 -10.33
C VAL A 91 12.62 2.43 -10.19
N TYR A 92 12.79 3.44 -9.34
CA TYR A 92 14.06 4.04 -8.95
C TYR A 92 14.28 3.77 -7.47
N GLU A 93 15.46 3.27 -7.11
CA GLU A 93 15.75 2.79 -5.75
C GLU A 93 17.14 3.24 -5.31
N VAL A 94 17.25 3.73 -4.08
CA VAL A 94 18.54 4.07 -3.44
C VAL A 94 18.55 3.62 -1.98
N GLY A 95 19.74 3.27 -1.47
CA GLY A 95 19.93 2.80 -0.10
C GLY A 95 19.26 1.46 0.18
N ASP A 96 18.72 1.31 1.39
CA ASP A 96 18.14 0.06 1.88
C ASP A 96 16.70 -0.17 1.40
N SER A 97 16.37 0.26 0.19
CA SER A 97 15.02 0.22 -0.39
C SER A 97 14.40 -1.18 -0.47
N ARG A 98 15.23 -2.23 -0.46
CA ARG A 98 14.79 -3.64 -0.50
C ARG A 98 14.78 -4.31 0.87
N HIS A 99 15.05 -3.55 1.93
CA HIS A 99 14.91 -4.06 3.28
C HIS A 99 13.44 -4.30 3.61
N GLU A 100 13.11 -5.51 4.07
CA GLU A 100 11.73 -5.87 4.43
C GLU A 100 11.31 -5.15 5.71
N PHE A 101 10.10 -4.62 5.70
CA PHE A 101 9.48 -3.94 6.85
C PHE A 101 7.98 -4.26 6.92
N THR A 102 7.38 -4.03 8.10
CA THR A 102 5.95 -4.26 8.29
C THR A 102 5.13 -3.11 7.69
N ILE A 103 4.15 -3.43 6.84
CA ILE A 103 3.38 -2.44 6.08
C ILE A 103 2.58 -1.46 6.93
N GLN A 104 2.17 -1.89 8.14
CA GLN A 104 1.39 -1.08 9.09
C GLN A 104 0.23 -0.33 8.40
N SER A 105 0.04 0.95 8.71
CA SER A 105 -1.03 1.78 8.17
C SER A 105 -0.91 2.13 6.69
N ILE A 106 0.20 1.82 6.03
CA ILE A 106 0.31 1.91 4.56
C ILE A 106 -0.73 0.99 3.89
N SER A 107 -1.18 -0.07 4.58
CA SER A 107 -2.25 -0.94 4.10
C SER A 107 -3.61 -0.25 3.93
N LYS A 108 -3.90 0.82 4.69
CA LYS A 108 -5.22 1.46 4.73
C LYS A 108 -5.74 1.92 3.36
N PRO A 109 -5.00 2.66 2.54
CA PRO A 109 -5.49 3.08 1.22
C PRO A 109 -5.76 1.90 0.29
N PHE A 110 -4.99 0.82 0.38
CA PHE A 110 -5.21 -0.39 -0.43
C PHE A 110 -6.49 -1.10 0.00
N VAL A 111 -6.70 -1.29 1.30
CA VAL A 111 -7.93 -1.91 1.84
C VAL A 111 -9.15 -1.05 1.51
N TYR A 112 -9.04 0.27 1.59
CA TYR A 112 -10.11 1.18 1.20
C TYR A 112 -10.43 1.06 -0.30
N GLY A 113 -9.42 0.99 -1.16
CA GLY A 113 -9.60 0.77 -2.60
C GLY A 113 -10.31 -0.54 -2.90
N LEU A 114 -9.92 -1.65 -2.26
CA LEU A 114 -10.59 -2.94 -2.37
C LEU A 114 -12.03 -2.88 -1.89
N ALA A 115 -12.31 -2.20 -0.78
CA ALA A 115 -13.67 -2.03 -0.26
C ALA A 115 -14.56 -1.27 -1.26
N LEU A 116 -14.03 -0.24 -1.93
CA LEU A 116 -14.73 0.50 -2.99
C LEU A 116 -15.03 -0.38 -4.21
N GLU A 117 -14.10 -1.26 -4.58
CA GLU A 117 -14.25 -2.18 -5.71
C GLU A 117 -15.31 -3.25 -5.41
N ASP A 118 -15.27 -3.84 -4.21
CA ASP A 118 -16.19 -4.92 -3.82
C ASP A 118 -17.61 -4.45 -3.53
N ASN A 119 -17.78 -3.29 -2.89
CA ASN A 119 -19.08 -2.83 -2.37
C ASN A 119 -19.63 -1.59 -3.09
N GLY A 120 -18.82 -0.94 -3.91
CA GLY A 120 -19.17 0.31 -4.57
C GLY A 120 -19.07 1.53 -3.65
N ARG A 121 -18.94 2.71 -4.29
CA ARG A 121 -18.70 3.98 -3.58
C ARG A 121 -19.81 4.34 -2.59
N THR A 122 -21.07 4.15 -2.96
CA THR A 122 -22.21 4.57 -2.14
C THR A 122 -22.23 3.79 -0.82
N ASP A 123 -22.07 2.49 -0.86
CA ASP A 123 -22.15 1.64 0.33
C ASP A 123 -20.96 1.88 1.27
N VAL A 124 -19.76 2.10 0.70
CA VAL A 124 -18.58 2.42 1.51
C VAL A 124 -18.73 3.79 2.18
N LEU A 125 -19.14 4.84 1.43
CA LEU A 125 -19.28 6.18 1.99
C LEU A 125 -20.43 6.32 3.00
N ASN A 126 -21.42 5.43 2.96
CA ASN A 126 -22.46 5.37 3.98
C ASN A 126 -21.95 4.84 5.34
N LYS A 127 -20.81 4.13 5.34
CA LYS A 127 -20.21 3.52 6.54
C LYS A 127 -18.94 4.22 7.01
N ILE A 128 -18.22 4.84 6.10
CA ILE A 128 -16.92 5.46 6.37
C ILE A 128 -17.01 6.93 5.94
N GLY A 129 -16.94 7.84 6.91
CA GLY A 129 -16.87 9.27 6.65
C GLY A 129 -15.55 9.66 5.96
N VAL A 130 -15.54 10.85 5.35
CA VAL A 130 -14.36 11.44 4.71
C VAL A 130 -13.78 12.61 5.49
N GLU A 131 -14.49 13.04 6.53
CA GLU A 131 -14.06 14.15 7.39
C GLU A 131 -13.05 13.67 8.44
N PRO A 132 -12.05 14.49 8.80
CA PRO A 132 -11.17 14.19 9.90
C PRO A 132 -11.94 14.07 11.22
N THR A 133 -11.73 12.99 11.97
CA THR A 133 -12.35 12.81 13.30
C THR A 133 -11.70 13.67 14.38
N GLY A 134 -10.47 14.11 14.19
CA GLY A 134 -9.66 14.78 15.22
C GLY A 134 -9.06 13.82 16.25
N ASP A 135 -9.34 12.54 16.13
CA ASP A 135 -8.82 11.50 17.03
C ASP A 135 -7.34 11.18 16.74
N ALA A 136 -6.69 10.50 17.69
CA ALA A 136 -5.34 10.00 17.49
C ALA A 136 -5.28 9.01 16.31
N PHE A 137 -4.17 8.98 15.59
CA PHE A 137 -3.97 8.16 14.39
C PHE A 137 -4.26 6.67 14.59
N ASN A 138 -4.02 6.16 15.80
CA ASN A 138 -4.25 4.78 16.21
C ASN A 138 -5.60 4.55 16.90
N SER A 139 -6.48 5.54 16.93
CA SER A 139 -7.83 5.42 17.46
C SER A 139 -8.69 4.56 16.52
N ILE A 140 -9.55 3.74 17.13
CA ILE A 140 -10.61 3.02 16.44
C ILE A 140 -11.92 3.48 17.06
N SER A 141 -12.71 4.21 16.28
CA SER A 141 -14.08 4.57 16.64
C SER A 141 -15.05 3.66 15.89
N LEU A 142 -15.85 2.92 16.63
CA LEU A 142 -16.95 2.13 16.07
C LEU A 142 -18.24 2.75 16.63
N ASP A 143 -19.13 3.20 15.76
CA ASP A 143 -20.48 3.65 16.10
C ASP A 143 -21.41 2.47 16.37
#